data_bd69ee43b196fd75fc4cf2642b14a82f
#
_entry.id   bd69ee43b196fd75fc4cf2642b14a82f
#
_cell.length_a   1.000
_cell.length_b   1.000
_cell.length_c   1.000
_cell.angle_alpha   90.00
_cell.angle_beta   90.00
_cell.angle_gamma   90.00
#
_symmetry.space_group_name_H-M   'P 1'
#
loop_
_entity.id
_entity.type
_entity.pdbx_description
1 polymer ?
#
loop_
_entity_poly.entity_id
_entity_poly.type
_entity_poly.pdbx_seq_one_letter_code
_entity_poly.pdbx_strand_id
1 'polypeptide(L)'
;MVNDENIIRLKKPDMFSLERTLDCGQAFRWESDESGVFSGVAYGKVMRVKEEGDSLLFYGMKKDDVYGVFYRYLDLGRDYREITDRYNGDKYLSEAVRACPGIRILRQEPWEALCSFIISQNNNIPRIKGIIKRLCESFGEELESGMFTFPSPEVLSGKAPEDLASLRAGFRAKYIIDAANKVSSGEIDFDKITDSPIEFGRQELQKIKGVGKKVAECTLLYGFGKYEAFPEDVWVKRIMAEMYPDGLPACTKGSEGIAQQYLFHWRRTVYRENL
;
A
#
# COMPACT_ATOMS: atom_id res chain seq x y z
N MET A 1 -2.68 9.42 25.78
CA MET A 1 -3.74 8.53 26.30
C MET A 1 -4.91 8.65 25.35
N VAL A 2 -5.30 7.55 24.71
CA VAL A 2 -6.46 7.53 23.81
C VAL A 2 -7.70 7.66 24.70
N ASN A 3 -8.56 8.63 24.39
CA ASN A 3 -9.78 8.88 25.19
C ASN A 3 -10.75 7.71 24.93
N ASP A 4 -11.07 6.92 25.96
CA ASP A 4 -11.95 5.74 25.89
C ASP A 4 -13.43 6.08 25.58
N GLU A 5 -13.79 7.35 25.51
CA GLU A 5 -15.20 7.78 25.41
C GLU A 5 -15.80 7.64 23.99
N ASN A 6 -15.03 7.35 22.97
CA ASN A 6 -15.55 7.20 21.60
C ASN A 6 -14.84 6.06 20.84
N ILE A 7 -15.20 4.82 21.20
CA ILE A 7 -14.71 3.64 20.51
C ILE A 7 -15.78 3.11 19.56
N ILE A 8 -15.45 3.00 18.27
CA ILE A 8 -16.30 2.33 17.29
C ILE A 8 -15.80 0.90 17.13
N ARG A 9 -16.66 -0.05 17.46
CA ARG A 9 -16.38 -1.49 17.30
C ARG A 9 -16.97 -1.99 15.99
N LEU A 10 -16.13 -2.61 15.17
CA LEU A 10 -16.51 -3.24 13.90
C LEU A 10 -16.16 -4.71 13.96
N LYS A 11 -17.07 -5.59 13.55
CA LYS A 11 -16.76 -7.01 13.46
C LYS A 11 -15.67 -7.21 12.41
N LYS A 12 -14.62 -7.90 12.79
CA LYS A 12 -13.51 -8.26 11.91
C LYS A 12 -14.00 -9.29 10.88
N PRO A 13 -13.77 -9.08 9.57
CA PRO A 13 -14.10 -10.10 8.59
C PRO A 13 -13.19 -11.32 8.73
N ASP A 14 -13.64 -12.44 8.23
CA ASP A 14 -12.81 -13.61 8.06
C ASP A 14 -11.59 -13.28 7.20
N MET A 15 -10.49 -13.98 7.40
CA MET A 15 -9.24 -13.76 6.68
C MET A 15 -8.81 -12.28 6.74
N PHE A 16 -8.69 -11.75 7.98
CA PHE A 16 -8.15 -10.42 8.24
C PHE A 16 -7.14 -10.44 9.39
N SER A 17 -6.01 -9.79 9.20
CA SER A 17 -5.03 -9.45 10.23
C SER A 17 -4.61 -8.00 10.03
N LEU A 18 -4.84 -7.17 11.04
CA LEU A 18 -4.51 -5.74 10.99
C LEU A 18 -3.01 -5.53 10.84
N GLU A 19 -2.22 -6.20 11.68
CA GLU A 19 -0.75 -6.11 11.66
C GLU A 19 -0.19 -6.51 10.30
N ARG A 20 -0.56 -7.71 9.80
CA ARG A 20 -0.08 -8.18 8.50
C ARG A 20 -0.57 -7.34 7.33
N THR A 21 -1.70 -6.67 7.45
CA THR A 21 -2.21 -5.77 6.41
C THR A 21 -1.48 -4.44 6.43
N LEU A 22 -1.21 -3.85 7.60
CA LEU A 22 -0.59 -2.53 7.70
C LEU A 22 0.94 -2.56 7.63
N ASP A 23 1.60 -3.67 8.01
CA ASP A 23 3.07 -3.78 8.06
C ASP A 23 3.67 -4.84 7.11
N CYS A 24 3.02 -5.16 6.01
CA CYS A 24 3.55 -6.06 4.98
C CYS A 24 4.32 -5.36 3.84
N GLY A 25 4.57 -4.06 3.95
CA GLY A 25 5.38 -3.30 2.98
C GLY A 25 4.59 -2.73 1.81
N GLN A 26 3.27 -2.67 1.89
CA GLN A 26 2.40 -2.03 0.91
C GLN A 26 2.07 -0.56 1.24
N ALA A 27 2.20 -0.15 2.53
CA ALA A 27 2.02 1.22 2.99
C ALA A 27 3.12 1.58 3.99
N PHE A 28 3.40 2.89 4.17
CA PHE A 28 4.59 3.33 4.90
C PHE A 28 4.31 4.39 5.96
N ARG A 29 3.03 4.66 6.25
CA ARG A 29 2.60 5.71 7.20
C ARG A 29 1.91 5.15 8.44
N TRP A 30 2.06 3.86 8.70
CA TRP A 30 1.49 3.17 9.84
C TRP A 30 2.56 2.88 10.88
N GLU A 31 2.24 3.18 12.14
CA GLU A 31 3.06 2.87 13.30
C GLU A 31 2.17 2.22 14.37
N SER A 32 2.67 1.19 15.03
CA SER A 32 1.99 0.58 16.18
C SER A 32 2.67 1.00 17.48
N ASP A 33 1.87 1.25 18.51
CA ASP A 33 2.38 1.43 19.87
C ASP A 33 2.51 0.09 20.62
N GLU A 34 3.00 0.17 21.87
CA GLU A 34 3.19 -1.00 22.74
C GLU A 34 1.87 -1.70 23.09
N SER A 35 0.73 -1.02 23.00
CA SER A 35 -0.60 -1.59 23.24
C SER A 35 -1.17 -2.29 22.01
N GLY A 36 -0.52 -2.22 20.85
CA GLY A 36 -0.96 -2.78 19.58
C GLY A 36 -1.98 -1.90 18.84
N VAL A 37 -2.09 -0.61 19.20
CA VAL A 37 -2.87 0.36 18.44
C VAL A 37 -2.03 0.86 17.27
N PHE A 38 -2.54 0.65 16.05
CA PHE A 38 -1.98 1.24 14.84
C PHE A 38 -2.52 2.64 14.64
N SER A 39 -1.61 3.58 14.39
CA SER A 39 -1.92 4.98 14.09
C SER A 39 -1.31 5.39 12.76
N GLY A 40 -2.04 6.18 11.99
CA GLY A 40 -1.56 6.68 10.70
C GLY A 40 -2.57 7.60 10.03
N VAL A 41 -2.23 8.05 8.83
CA VAL A 41 -3.07 8.94 8.02
C VAL A 41 -3.32 8.31 6.66
N ALA A 42 -4.58 8.29 6.23
CA ALA A 42 -4.98 7.95 4.88
C ALA A 42 -6.19 8.80 4.48
N TYR A 43 -6.27 9.19 3.22
CA TYR A 43 -7.35 10.07 2.71
C TYR A 43 -7.52 11.35 3.53
N GLY A 44 -6.41 11.95 3.97
CA GLY A 44 -6.41 13.15 4.78
C GLY A 44 -7.05 13.00 6.17
N LYS A 45 -7.20 11.77 6.68
CA LYS A 45 -7.83 11.47 7.96
C LYS A 45 -6.91 10.62 8.84
N VAL A 46 -6.88 10.94 10.13
CA VAL A 46 -6.17 10.15 11.14
C VAL A 46 -6.98 8.90 11.45
N MET A 47 -6.32 7.74 11.42
CA MET A 47 -6.89 6.49 11.91
C MET A 47 -6.09 5.98 13.10
N ARG A 48 -6.82 5.58 14.15
CA ARG A 48 -6.28 4.79 15.27
C ARG A 48 -7.13 3.56 15.42
N VAL A 49 -6.52 2.40 15.24
CA VAL A 49 -7.24 1.13 15.20
C VAL A 49 -6.44 0.02 15.88
N LYS A 50 -7.15 -0.84 16.59
CA LYS A 50 -6.60 -2.06 17.20
C LYS A 50 -7.42 -3.27 16.78
N GLU A 51 -6.76 -4.39 16.55
CA GLU A 51 -7.40 -5.69 16.43
C GLU A 51 -7.51 -6.33 17.82
N GLU A 52 -8.73 -6.70 18.23
CA GLU A 52 -8.99 -7.35 19.50
C GLU A 52 -10.03 -8.46 19.35
N GLY A 53 -9.58 -9.71 19.43
CA GLY A 53 -10.42 -10.87 19.21
C GLY A 53 -11.03 -10.89 17.80
N ASP A 54 -12.36 -10.87 17.71
CA ASP A 54 -13.11 -10.83 16.46
C ASP A 54 -13.51 -9.42 16.03
N SER A 55 -12.90 -8.39 16.60
CA SER A 55 -13.28 -7.00 16.41
C SER A 55 -12.11 -6.11 16.03
N LEU A 56 -12.42 -5.04 15.29
CA LEU A 56 -11.58 -3.87 15.07
C LEU A 56 -12.13 -2.72 15.92
N LEU A 57 -11.29 -2.16 16.77
CA LEU A 57 -11.61 -1.03 17.64
C LEU A 57 -11.00 0.23 17.06
N PHE A 58 -11.83 1.19 16.67
CA PHE A 58 -11.42 2.50 16.16
C PHE A 58 -11.58 3.54 17.25
N TYR A 59 -10.52 4.27 17.57
CA TYR A 59 -10.46 5.20 18.70
C TYR A 59 -10.57 6.66 18.25
N GLY A 60 -11.45 7.43 18.89
CA GLY A 60 -11.59 8.88 18.70
C GLY A 60 -12.02 9.29 17.29
N MET A 61 -12.70 8.42 16.56
CA MET A 61 -13.06 8.64 15.16
C MET A 61 -14.58 8.84 14.98
N LYS A 62 -14.95 9.51 13.88
CA LYS A 62 -16.35 9.61 13.46
C LYS A 62 -16.79 8.32 12.74
N LYS A 63 -18.06 7.93 12.94
CA LYS A 63 -18.64 6.76 12.25
C LYS A 63 -18.49 6.85 10.72
N ASP A 64 -18.78 8.02 10.16
CA ASP A 64 -18.70 8.23 8.71
C ASP A 64 -17.28 8.02 8.16
N ASP A 65 -16.25 8.35 8.94
CA ASP A 65 -14.86 8.10 8.54
C ASP A 65 -14.53 6.60 8.60
N VAL A 66 -15.01 5.89 9.63
CA VAL A 66 -14.77 4.44 9.76
C VAL A 66 -15.48 3.68 8.66
N TYR A 67 -16.78 3.92 8.44
CA TYR A 67 -17.56 3.16 7.45
C TYR A 67 -17.37 3.65 6.01
N GLY A 68 -17.15 4.94 5.80
CA GLY A 68 -16.97 5.53 4.46
C GLY A 68 -15.55 5.42 3.94
N VAL A 69 -14.55 5.69 4.78
CA VAL A 69 -13.14 5.76 4.36
C VAL A 69 -12.39 4.50 4.73
N PHE A 70 -12.28 4.19 6.02
CA PHE A 70 -11.38 3.12 6.49
C PHE A 70 -11.88 1.71 6.23
N TYR A 71 -13.20 1.50 6.19
CA TYR A 71 -13.79 0.24 5.72
C TYR A 71 -13.32 -0.10 4.30
N ARG A 72 -13.34 0.91 3.42
CA ARG A 72 -12.85 0.78 2.04
C ARG A 72 -11.34 0.66 1.97
N TYR A 73 -10.61 1.50 2.72
CA TYR A 73 -9.15 1.51 2.76
C TYR A 73 -8.56 0.15 3.15
N LEU A 74 -9.14 -0.48 4.18
CA LEU A 74 -8.74 -1.81 4.67
C LEU A 74 -9.33 -2.97 3.84
N ASP A 75 -10.07 -2.68 2.77
CA ASP A 75 -10.78 -3.64 1.89
C ASP A 75 -11.63 -4.66 2.68
N LEU A 76 -12.37 -4.19 3.72
CA LEU A 76 -13.09 -5.06 4.65
C LEU A 76 -14.30 -5.75 4.03
N GLY A 77 -14.84 -5.21 2.93
CA GLY A 77 -16.02 -5.75 2.25
C GLY A 77 -15.74 -6.89 1.27
N ARG A 78 -14.47 -7.18 0.95
CA ARG A 78 -14.12 -8.25 -0.01
C ARG A 78 -14.02 -9.60 0.67
N ASP A 79 -14.53 -10.64 0.01
CA ASP A 79 -14.37 -12.02 0.46
C ASP A 79 -12.98 -12.56 0.07
N TYR A 80 -12.04 -12.46 1.00
CA TYR A 80 -10.69 -13.01 0.81
C TYR A 80 -10.64 -14.53 1.01
N ARG A 81 -11.63 -15.12 1.69
CA ARG A 81 -11.72 -16.58 1.82
C ARG A 81 -11.96 -17.20 0.45
N GLU A 82 -12.94 -16.69 -0.31
CA GLU A 82 -13.19 -17.17 -1.67
C GLU A 82 -11.93 -17.09 -2.56
N ILE A 83 -11.15 -16.01 -2.44
CA ILE A 83 -9.92 -15.84 -3.21
C ILE A 83 -8.85 -16.85 -2.78
N THR A 84 -8.60 -16.95 -1.46
CA THR A 84 -7.55 -17.83 -0.92
C THR A 84 -7.88 -19.30 -1.04
N ASP A 85 -9.15 -19.68 -1.03
CA ASP A 85 -9.58 -21.07 -1.24
C ASP A 85 -9.21 -21.56 -2.65
N ARG A 86 -9.19 -20.68 -3.65
CA ARG A 86 -8.68 -21.04 -4.99
C ARG A 86 -7.21 -21.42 -4.99
N TYR A 87 -6.44 -20.94 -4.02
CA TYR A 87 -5.00 -21.21 -3.89
C TYR A 87 -4.68 -22.56 -3.22
N ASN A 88 -5.67 -23.24 -2.64
CA ASN A 88 -5.48 -24.50 -1.90
C ASN A 88 -4.86 -25.63 -2.74
N GLY A 89 -5.04 -25.60 -4.07
CA GLY A 89 -4.46 -26.57 -5.00
C GLY A 89 -2.98 -26.31 -5.35
N ASP A 90 -2.44 -25.15 -5.01
CA ASP A 90 -1.04 -24.81 -5.25
C ASP A 90 -0.20 -24.96 -3.97
N LYS A 91 0.96 -25.61 -4.10
CA LYS A 91 1.84 -25.93 -2.97
C LYS A 91 2.29 -24.66 -2.21
N TYR A 92 2.84 -23.71 -2.92
CA TYR A 92 3.49 -22.53 -2.31
C TYR A 92 2.47 -21.49 -1.86
N LEU A 93 1.43 -21.24 -2.66
CA LEU A 93 0.36 -20.32 -2.29
C LEU A 93 -0.43 -20.81 -1.09
N SER A 94 -0.80 -22.10 -1.04
CA SER A 94 -1.50 -22.66 0.12
C SER A 94 -0.67 -22.57 1.40
N GLU A 95 0.65 -22.78 1.29
CA GLU A 95 1.57 -22.63 2.41
C GLU A 95 1.69 -21.16 2.85
N ALA A 96 1.85 -20.24 1.91
CA ALA A 96 1.93 -18.80 2.18
C ALA A 96 0.66 -18.28 2.87
N VAL A 97 -0.53 -18.65 2.40
CA VAL A 97 -1.81 -18.28 3.02
C VAL A 97 -1.94 -18.86 4.42
N ARG A 98 -1.55 -20.12 4.62
CA ARG A 98 -1.61 -20.79 5.92
C ARG A 98 -0.64 -20.18 6.94
N ALA A 99 0.56 -19.83 6.51
CA ALA A 99 1.59 -19.23 7.35
C ALA A 99 1.32 -17.76 7.68
N CYS A 100 0.71 -17.02 6.75
CA CYS A 100 0.47 -15.58 6.88
C CYS A 100 -1.00 -15.22 6.60
N PRO A 101 -1.99 -15.78 7.33
CA PRO A 101 -3.39 -15.55 7.03
C PRO A 101 -3.79 -14.09 7.26
N GLY A 102 -4.74 -13.63 6.46
CA GLY A 102 -5.44 -12.37 6.70
C GLY A 102 -4.77 -11.12 6.13
N ILE A 103 -3.79 -11.24 5.25
CA ILE A 103 -3.25 -10.09 4.51
C ILE A 103 -4.31 -9.62 3.52
N ARG A 104 -4.58 -8.30 3.53
CA ARG A 104 -5.44 -7.65 2.53
C ARG A 104 -4.67 -6.60 1.76
N ILE A 105 -5.12 -6.31 0.55
CA ILE A 105 -4.58 -5.22 -0.26
C ILE A 105 -5.25 -3.92 0.17
N LEU A 106 -4.47 -2.98 0.68
CA LEU A 106 -4.95 -1.65 1.05
C LEU A 106 -5.36 -0.86 -0.20
N ARG A 107 -6.47 -0.17 -0.11
CA ARG A 107 -6.94 0.73 -1.17
C ARG A 107 -6.47 2.14 -0.87
N GLN A 108 -5.24 2.41 -1.23
CA GLN A 108 -4.60 3.70 -0.97
C GLN A 108 -5.03 4.76 -1.99
N GLU A 109 -4.78 6.01 -1.69
CA GLU A 109 -4.89 7.09 -2.67
C GLU A 109 -3.88 6.88 -3.79
N PRO A 110 -4.29 6.95 -5.07
CA PRO A 110 -3.38 6.72 -6.21
C PRO A 110 -2.12 7.57 -6.18
N TRP A 111 -2.24 8.84 -5.79
CA TRP A 111 -1.12 9.77 -5.70
C TRP A 111 -0.13 9.39 -4.59
N GLU A 112 -0.63 9.09 -3.38
CA GLU A 112 0.21 8.65 -2.27
C GLU A 112 0.91 7.32 -2.61
N ALA A 113 0.21 6.37 -3.22
CA ALA A 113 0.79 5.10 -3.67
C ALA A 113 1.90 5.33 -4.71
N LEU A 114 1.65 6.16 -5.75
CA LEU A 114 2.64 6.47 -6.78
C LEU A 114 3.92 7.06 -6.16
N CYS A 115 3.81 8.11 -5.35
CA CYS A 115 4.95 8.74 -4.70
C CYS A 115 5.69 7.77 -3.78
N SER A 116 4.97 6.99 -2.99
CA SER A 116 5.54 6.02 -2.06
C SER A 116 6.36 4.96 -2.80
N PHE A 117 5.87 4.46 -3.94
CA PHE A 117 6.60 3.48 -4.74
C PHE A 117 7.72 4.08 -5.60
N ILE A 118 7.65 5.36 -5.98
CA ILE A 118 8.81 6.10 -6.50
C ILE A 118 9.89 6.18 -5.42
N ILE A 119 9.54 6.51 -4.18
CA ILE A 119 10.47 6.58 -3.04
C ILE A 119 11.05 5.20 -2.70
N SER A 120 10.29 4.13 -2.90
CA SER A 120 10.70 2.75 -2.58
C SER A 120 11.82 2.20 -3.48
N GLN A 121 12.08 2.80 -4.64
CA GLN A 121 13.08 2.33 -5.60
C GLN A 121 14.48 2.28 -4.98
N ASN A 122 15.13 1.12 -5.05
CA ASN A 122 16.46 0.90 -4.49
C ASN A 122 16.59 1.47 -3.05
N ASN A 123 15.67 1.07 -2.16
CA ASN A 123 15.55 1.62 -0.83
C ASN A 123 15.12 0.54 0.18
N ASN A 124 15.16 0.84 1.48
CA ASN A 124 14.66 -0.03 2.55
C ASN A 124 13.49 0.64 3.30
N ILE A 125 12.66 -0.17 3.96
CA ILE A 125 11.43 0.28 4.61
C ILE A 125 11.67 1.43 5.62
N PRO A 126 12.63 1.36 6.56
CA PRO A 126 12.87 2.45 7.50
C PRO A 126 13.22 3.78 6.81
N ARG A 127 14.03 3.74 5.75
CA ARG A 127 14.38 4.94 5.00
C ARG A 127 13.20 5.47 4.17
N ILE A 128 12.37 4.59 3.61
CA ILE A 128 11.15 4.97 2.89
C ILE A 128 10.20 5.71 3.86
N LYS A 129 9.89 5.10 5.01
CA LYS A 129 9.07 5.73 6.08
C LYS A 129 9.61 7.11 6.46
N GLY A 130 10.92 7.24 6.69
CA GLY A 130 11.56 8.51 7.04
C GLY A 130 11.48 9.58 5.94
N ILE A 131 11.57 9.21 4.66
CA ILE A 131 11.43 10.15 3.54
C ILE A 131 9.96 10.61 3.44
N ILE A 132 9.01 9.70 3.50
CA ILE A 132 7.57 10.02 3.43
C ILE A 132 7.15 10.89 4.61
N LYS A 133 7.64 10.59 5.81
CA LYS A 133 7.38 11.42 7.01
C LYS A 133 7.83 12.86 6.77
N ARG A 134 9.09 13.08 6.35
CA ARG A 134 9.59 14.43 6.04
C ARG A 134 8.83 15.10 4.90
N LEU A 135 8.38 14.34 3.90
CA LEU A 135 7.56 14.87 2.81
C LEU A 135 6.25 15.43 3.34
N CYS A 136 5.55 14.68 4.19
CA CYS A 136 4.30 15.13 4.81
C CYS A 136 4.51 16.30 5.78
N GLU A 137 5.55 16.25 6.63
CA GLU A 137 5.88 17.34 7.56
C GLU A 137 6.28 18.65 6.85
N SER A 138 6.95 18.55 5.69
CA SER A 138 7.44 19.73 4.96
C SER A 138 6.39 20.35 4.04
N PHE A 139 5.45 19.55 3.53
CA PHE A 139 4.55 19.98 2.46
C PHE A 139 3.09 19.59 2.67
N GLY A 140 2.77 18.79 3.66
CA GLY A 140 1.40 18.45 4.05
C GLY A 140 0.81 19.47 5.03
N GLU A 141 -0.48 19.34 5.29
CA GLU A 141 -1.21 20.11 6.29
C GLU A 141 -1.25 19.34 7.60
N GLU A 142 -1.02 20.01 8.73
CA GLU A 142 -1.13 19.36 10.04
C GLU A 142 -2.59 19.08 10.38
N LEU A 143 -2.90 17.83 10.71
CA LEU A 143 -4.22 17.36 11.12
C LEU A 143 -4.35 17.30 12.64
N GLU A 144 -3.33 16.70 13.27
CA GLU A 144 -3.13 16.60 14.71
C GLU A 144 -1.62 16.66 14.98
N SER A 145 -1.23 16.88 16.24
CA SER A 145 0.18 17.02 16.62
C SER A 145 1.06 15.88 16.05
N GLY A 146 1.93 16.22 15.12
CA GLY A 146 2.84 15.30 14.45
C GLY A 146 2.20 14.42 13.34
N MET A 147 0.92 14.61 13.00
CA MET A 147 0.23 13.91 11.92
C MET A 147 -0.17 14.89 10.81
N PHE A 148 0.30 14.62 9.60
CA PHE A 148 0.14 15.51 8.45
C PHE A 148 -0.54 14.80 7.30
N THR A 149 -1.26 15.55 6.45
CA THR A 149 -1.76 15.01 5.17
C THR A 149 -0.59 14.63 4.27
N PHE A 150 -0.85 13.78 3.27
CA PHE A 150 0.08 13.63 2.15
C PHE A 150 -0.07 14.88 1.25
N PRO A 151 1.03 15.56 0.83
CA PRO A 151 0.93 16.77 0.00
C PRO A 151 0.33 16.42 -1.36
N SER A 152 -0.57 17.27 -1.85
CA SER A 152 -1.19 17.08 -3.16
C SER A 152 -0.18 17.28 -4.31
N PRO A 153 -0.51 16.80 -5.54
CA PRO A 153 0.34 17.03 -6.72
C PRO A 153 0.62 18.51 -6.96
N GLU A 154 -0.38 19.38 -6.74
CA GLU A 154 -0.30 20.83 -6.97
C GLU A 154 0.74 21.50 -6.07
N VAL A 155 0.85 21.02 -4.81
CA VAL A 155 1.84 21.54 -3.83
C VAL A 155 3.27 21.25 -4.28
N LEU A 156 3.48 20.12 -4.96
CA LEU A 156 4.81 19.69 -5.41
C LEU A 156 5.12 20.08 -6.86
N SER A 157 4.09 20.41 -7.62
CA SER A 157 4.23 20.85 -9.01
C SER A 157 5.02 22.17 -9.11
N GLY A 158 5.88 22.28 -10.12
CA GLY A 158 6.71 23.46 -10.35
C GLY A 158 7.90 23.64 -9.40
N LYS A 159 8.06 22.77 -8.40
CA LYS A 159 9.23 22.81 -7.50
C LYS A 159 10.49 22.32 -8.22
N ALA A 160 11.65 22.79 -7.73
CA ALA A 160 12.95 22.27 -8.14
C ALA A 160 13.39 21.12 -7.20
N PRO A 161 14.29 20.21 -7.64
CA PRO A 161 14.82 19.14 -6.79
C PRO A 161 15.45 19.65 -5.48
N GLU A 162 16.00 20.85 -5.49
CA GLU A 162 16.62 21.54 -4.35
C GLU A 162 15.59 21.87 -3.26
N ASP A 163 14.35 22.17 -3.62
CA ASP A 163 13.25 22.42 -2.68
C ASP A 163 12.90 21.15 -1.87
N LEU A 164 13.21 19.97 -2.42
CA LEU A 164 13.00 18.68 -1.79
C LEU A 164 14.29 18.13 -1.11
N ALA A 165 15.34 18.93 -0.97
CA ALA A 165 16.62 18.46 -0.41
C ALA A 165 16.49 17.97 1.04
N SER A 166 15.64 18.63 1.86
CA SER A 166 15.35 18.24 3.25
C SER A 166 14.80 16.83 3.38
N LEU A 167 14.12 16.31 2.36
CA LEU A 167 13.57 14.95 2.35
C LEU A 167 14.64 13.86 2.32
N ARG A 168 15.84 14.17 1.85
CA ARG A 168 16.94 13.22 1.60
C ARG A 168 16.52 12.10 0.65
N ALA A 169 15.64 12.43 -0.33
CA ALA A 169 15.11 11.48 -1.31
C ALA A 169 16.14 11.11 -2.39
N GLY A 170 17.22 11.89 -2.53
CA GLY A 170 18.25 11.69 -3.55
C GLY A 170 17.67 11.86 -4.96
N PHE A 171 18.06 10.99 -5.89
CA PHE A 171 17.60 11.06 -7.28
C PHE A 171 16.08 10.95 -7.45
N ARG A 172 15.34 10.52 -6.43
CA ARG A 172 13.89 10.34 -6.46
C ARG A 172 13.14 11.67 -6.41
N ALA A 173 13.77 12.74 -5.87
CA ALA A 173 13.16 14.08 -5.84
C ALA A 173 12.69 14.53 -7.23
N LYS A 174 13.53 14.40 -8.25
CA LYS A 174 13.18 14.74 -9.64
C LYS A 174 12.06 13.90 -10.23
N TYR A 175 11.87 12.64 -9.76
CA TYR A 175 10.80 11.77 -10.22
C TYR A 175 9.46 12.11 -9.56
N ILE A 176 9.49 12.51 -8.27
CA ILE A 176 8.31 13.00 -7.57
C ILE A 176 7.81 14.28 -8.20
N ILE A 177 8.72 15.21 -8.56
CA ILE A 177 8.37 16.47 -9.21
C ILE A 177 7.80 16.22 -10.62
N ASP A 178 8.42 15.35 -11.42
CA ASP A 178 7.89 14.99 -12.75
C ASP A 178 6.48 14.37 -12.64
N ALA A 179 6.28 13.47 -11.67
CA ALA A 179 4.96 12.91 -11.38
C ALA A 179 3.96 14.00 -10.99
N ALA A 180 4.34 14.91 -10.09
CA ALA A 180 3.49 16.00 -9.63
C ALA A 180 3.08 16.92 -10.80
N ASN A 181 4.04 17.31 -11.65
CA ASN A 181 3.75 18.14 -12.82
C ASN A 181 2.76 17.48 -13.79
N LYS A 182 2.95 16.18 -14.06
CA LYS A 182 2.10 15.45 -15.01
C LYS A 182 0.70 15.16 -14.49
N VAL A 183 0.58 14.87 -13.20
CA VAL A 183 -0.73 14.65 -12.56
C VAL A 183 -1.48 15.97 -12.42
N SER A 184 -0.84 17.03 -11.92
CA SER A 184 -1.48 18.35 -11.75
C SER A 184 -1.88 19.01 -13.07
N SER A 185 -1.14 18.75 -14.16
CA SER A 185 -1.50 19.24 -15.51
C SER A 185 -2.58 18.43 -16.20
N GLY A 186 -2.97 17.26 -15.66
CA GLY A 186 -3.90 16.32 -16.30
C GLY A 186 -3.27 15.50 -17.44
N GLU A 187 -1.94 15.58 -17.66
CA GLU A 187 -1.25 14.68 -18.59
C GLU A 187 -1.41 13.21 -18.17
N ILE A 188 -1.33 12.97 -16.86
CA ILE A 188 -1.68 11.67 -16.25
C ILE A 188 -3.01 11.85 -15.51
N ASP A 189 -4.04 11.26 -16.05
CA ASP A 189 -5.41 11.34 -15.56
C ASP A 189 -5.76 10.05 -14.78
N PHE A 190 -5.87 10.17 -13.47
CA PHE A 190 -6.14 9.04 -12.57
C PHE A 190 -7.56 8.48 -12.71
N ASP A 191 -8.54 9.30 -13.09
CA ASP A 191 -9.90 8.83 -13.32
C ASP A 191 -9.95 7.94 -14.57
N LYS A 192 -9.25 8.35 -15.64
CA LYS A 192 -9.11 7.48 -16.82
C LYS A 192 -8.39 6.18 -16.53
N ILE A 193 -7.34 6.19 -15.69
CA ILE A 193 -6.65 4.95 -15.29
C ILE A 193 -7.58 4.05 -14.50
N THR A 194 -8.40 4.63 -13.61
CA THR A 194 -9.38 3.89 -12.80
C THR A 194 -10.38 3.15 -13.70
N ASP A 195 -10.91 3.84 -14.71
CA ASP A 195 -12.00 3.34 -15.56
C ASP A 195 -11.52 2.49 -16.76
N SER A 196 -10.21 2.45 -17.00
CA SER A 196 -9.62 1.74 -18.14
C SER A 196 -9.08 0.35 -17.76
N PRO A 197 -8.86 -0.56 -18.74
CA PRO A 197 -8.10 -1.77 -18.53
C PRO A 197 -6.69 -1.51 -17.98
N ILE A 198 -6.11 -2.49 -17.29
CA ILE A 198 -4.82 -2.33 -16.61
C ILE A 198 -3.68 -1.94 -17.56
N GLU A 199 -3.72 -2.41 -18.81
CA GLU A 199 -2.71 -2.10 -19.84
C GLU A 199 -2.62 -0.60 -20.12
N PHE A 200 -3.74 0.11 -20.12
CA PHE A 200 -3.75 1.56 -20.23
C PHE A 200 -3.02 2.22 -19.06
N GLY A 201 -3.33 1.81 -17.84
CA GLY A 201 -2.65 2.33 -16.64
C GLY A 201 -1.14 2.05 -16.65
N ARG A 202 -0.73 0.86 -17.12
CA ARG A 202 0.68 0.51 -17.31
C ARG A 202 1.40 1.48 -18.23
N GLN A 203 0.78 1.81 -19.36
CA GLN A 203 1.35 2.74 -20.35
C GLN A 203 1.40 4.16 -19.82
N GLU A 204 0.31 4.64 -19.21
CA GLU A 204 0.21 6.00 -18.68
C GLU A 204 1.23 6.24 -17.56
N LEU A 205 1.27 5.38 -16.54
CA LEU A 205 2.17 5.56 -15.41
C LEU A 205 3.65 5.52 -15.82
N GLN A 206 4.01 4.75 -16.84
CA GLN A 206 5.39 4.69 -17.33
C GLN A 206 5.84 5.91 -18.15
N LYS A 207 4.94 6.85 -18.49
CA LYS A 207 5.31 8.15 -19.03
C LYS A 207 5.98 9.06 -17.98
N ILE A 208 5.77 8.78 -16.71
CA ILE A 208 6.40 9.50 -15.60
C ILE A 208 7.87 9.10 -15.50
N LYS A 209 8.75 10.10 -15.43
CA LYS A 209 10.20 9.89 -15.35
C LYS A 209 10.56 9.03 -14.12
N GLY A 210 11.27 7.94 -14.37
CA GLY A 210 11.69 7.03 -13.31
C GLY A 210 10.63 6.04 -12.85
N VAL A 211 9.43 6.04 -13.44
CA VAL A 211 8.42 5.00 -13.21
C VAL A 211 8.62 3.90 -14.24
N GLY A 212 9.19 2.79 -13.80
CA GLY A 212 9.28 1.56 -14.59
C GLY A 212 8.16 0.58 -14.25
N LYS A 213 8.19 -0.62 -14.88
CA LYS A 213 7.18 -1.67 -14.72
C LYS A 213 6.81 -1.91 -13.24
N LYS A 214 7.81 -2.12 -12.36
CA LYS A 214 7.55 -2.42 -10.93
C LYS A 214 6.79 -1.31 -10.21
N VAL A 215 7.14 -0.05 -10.42
CA VAL A 215 6.47 1.09 -9.76
C VAL A 215 5.05 1.25 -10.31
N ALA A 216 4.86 1.10 -11.62
CA ALA A 216 3.54 1.11 -12.25
C ALA A 216 2.64 0.00 -11.69
N GLU A 217 3.11 -1.24 -11.61
CA GLU A 217 2.36 -2.36 -11.04
C GLU A 217 1.99 -2.13 -9.56
N CYS A 218 2.92 -1.62 -8.74
CA CYS A 218 2.61 -1.28 -7.36
C CYS A 218 1.52 -0.20 -7.27
N THR A 219 1.63 0.84 -8.09
CA THR A 219 0.66 1.93 -8.10
C THR A 219 -0.71 1.42 -8.53
N LEU A 220 -0.78 0.58 -9.57
CA LEU A 220 -2.02 -0.03 -10.05
C LEU A 220 -2.66 -0.93 -9.00
N LEU A 221 -1.86 -1.76 -8.33
CA LEU A 221 -2.36 -2.66 -7.29
C LEU A 221 -2.89 -1.87 -6.09
N TYR A 222 -2.06 -1.05 -5.48
CA TYR A 222 -2.35 -0.44 -4.19
C TYR A 222 -3.11 0.89 -4.28
N GLY A 223 -2.95 1.64 -5.37
CA GLY A 223 -3.64 2.91 -5.58
C GLY A 223 -4.94 2.77 -6.36
N PHE A 224 -4.96 1.94 -7.39
CA PHE A 224 -6.12 1.78 -8.25
C PHE A 224 -6.94 0.51 -7.99
N GLY A 225 -6.44 -0.40 -7.14
CA GLY A 225 -7.12 -1.66 -6.83
C GLY A 225 -7.24 -2.61 -8.05
N LYS A 226 -6.29 -2.54 -8.98
CA LYS A 226 -6.17 -3.46 -10.12
C LYS A 226 -5.48 -4.74 -9.63
N TYR A 227 -6.27 -5.72 -9.17
CA TYR A 227 -5.76 -6.93 -8.50
C TYR A 227 -5.00 -7.90 -9.42
N GLU A 228 -5.14 -7.72 -10.73
CA GLU A 228 -4.34 -8.38 -11.76
C GLU A 228 -2.92 -7.79 -11.93
N ALA A 229 -2.62 -6.69 -11.26
CA ALA A 229 -1.26 -6.12 -11.22
C ALA A 229 -0.33 -7.04 -10.43
N PHE A 230 0.86 -7.25 -10.98
CA PHE A 230 1.87 -8.14 -10.38
C PHE A 230 3.22 -7.44 -10.22
N PRO A 231 3.43 -6.74 -9.09
CA PRO A 231 4.70 -6.08 -8.82
C PRO A 231 5.84 -7.06 -8.62
N GLU A 232 6.83 -7.06 -9.50
CA GLU A 232 8.03 -7.89 -9.40
C GLU A 232 9.20 -7.09 -8.84
N ASP A 233 9.40 -7.17 -7.54
CA ASP A 233 10.65 -6.73 -6.91
C ASP A 233 11.71 -7.85 -6.89
N VAL A 234 12.85 -7.62 -6.23
CA VAL A 234 13.94 -8.60 -6.15
C VAL A 234 13.48 -9.90 -5.46
N TRP A 235 12.60 -9.83 -4.46
CA TRP A 235 12.10 -11.00 -3.75
C TRP A 235 11.11 -11.79 -4.59
N VAL A 236 10.18 -11.09 -5.25
CA VAL A 236 9.20 -11.73 -6.14
C VAL A 236 9.89 -12.36 -7.34
N LYS A 237 10.90 -11.70 -7.92
CA LYS A 237 11.70 -12.32 -9.01
C LYS A 237 12.37 -13.61 -8.59
N ARG A 238 12.90 -13.70 -7.36
CA ARG A 238 13.46 -14.93 -6.82
C ARG A 238 12.39 -16.01 -6.65
N ILE A 239 11.23 -15.65 -6.08
CA ILE A 239 10.08 -16.56 -5.96
C ILE A 239 9.68 -17.12 -7.31
N MET A 240 9.55 -16.26 -8.33
CA MET A 240 9.18 -16.69 -9.67
C MET A 240 10.21 -17.64 -10.26
N ALA A 241 11.51 -17.31 -10.16
CA ALA A 241 12.57 -18.17 -10.69
C ALA A 241 12.67 -19.53 -9.99
N GLU A 242 12.45 -19.58 -8.68
CA GLU A 242 12.62 -20.78 -7.86
C GLU A 242 11.35 -21.66 -7.80
N MET A 243 10.18 -21.03 -7.73
CA MET A 243 8.92 -21.72 -7.42
C MET A 243 7.95 -21.75 -8.61
N TYR A 244 8.02 -20.77 -9.50
CA TYR A 244 7.10 -20.60 -10.62
C TYR A 244 7.82 -20.28 -11.93
N PRO A 245 8.78 -21.11 -12.39
CA PRO A 245 9.54 -20.83 -13.61
C PRO A 245 8.65 -20.76 -14.87
N ASP A 246 7.53 -21.46 -14.86
CA ASP A 246 6.54 -21.47 -15.95
C ASP A 246 5.44 -20.42 -15.79
N GLY A 247 5.56 -19.52 -14.80
CA GLY A 247 4.58 -18.48 -14.47
C GLY A 247 3.63 -18.88 -13.34
N LEU A 248 2.80 -17.92 -12.92
CA LEU A 248 1.82 -18.15 -11.86
C LEU A 248 0.75 -19.18 -12.28
N PRO A 249 0.24 -19.98 -11.34
CA PRO A 249 -0.82 -20.95 -11.62
C PRO A 249 -2.13 -20.25 -11.98
N ALA A 250 -2.96 -20.90 -12.81
CA ALA A 250 -4.22 -20.34 -13.31
C ALA A 250 -5.21 -19.96 -12.20
N CYS A 251 -5.08 -20.53 -10.99
CA CYS A 251 -5.92 -20.19 -9.84
C CYS A 251 -5.74 -18.74 -9.36
N THR A 252 -4.66 -18.06 -9.74
CA THR A 252 -4.40 -16.65 -9.38
C THR A 252 -5.08 -15.65 -10.31
N LYS A 253 -5.66 -16.09 -11.43
CA LYS A 253 -6.22 -15.20 -12.45
C LYS A 253 -7.21 -14.18 -11.85
N GLY A 254 -6.93 -12.89 -12.08
CA GLY A 254 -7.69 -11.74 -11.57
C GLY A 254 -7.41 -11.42 -10.09
N SER A 255 -6.42 -12.10 -9.48
CA SER A 255 -5.97 -11.87 -8.11
C SER A 255 -4.45 -12.05 -7.95
N GLU A 256 -3.71 -11.86 -9.03
CA GLU A 256 -2.26 -12.04 -9.10
C GLU A 256 -1.53 -11.18 -8.06
N GLY A 257 -2.01 -9.94 -7.84
CA GLY A 257 -1.45 -9.04 -6.83
C GLY A 257 -1.71 -9.49 -5.40
N ILE A 258 -2.83 -10.15 -5.14
CA ILE A 258 -3.11 -10.76 -3.82
C ILE A 258 -2.18 -11.96 -3.62
N ALA A 259 -2.05 -12.83 -4.61
CA ALA A 259 -1.12 -13.95 -4.59
C ALA A 259 0.32 -13.48 -4.36
N GLN A 260 0.73 -12.44 -5.09
CA GLN A 260 2.06 -11.82 -4.95
C GLN A 260 2.30 -11.32 -3.52
N GLN A 261 1.32 -10.65 -2.90
CA GLN A 261 1.49 -10.10 -1.56
C GLN A 261 1.64 -11.20 -0.50
N TYR A 262 0.90 -12.30 -0.61
CA TYR A 262 1.06 -13.47 0.25
C TYR A 262 2.44 -14.11 0.08
N LEU A 263 2.87 -14.39 -1.14
CA LEU A 263 4.18 -14.98 -1.45
C LEU A 263 5.33 -14.08 -0.99
N PHE A 264 5.24 -12.78 -1.25
CA PHE A 264 6.24 -11.79 -0.84
C PHE A 264 6.40 -11.74 0.68
N HIS A 265 5.30 -11.62 1.42
CA HIS A 265 5.34 -11.54 2.87
C HIS A 265 5.85 -12.84 3.48
N TRP A 266 5.33 -13.98 3.02
CA TRP A 266 5.76 -15.30 3.48
C TRP A 266 7.25 -15.55 3.24
N ARG A 267 7.77 -15.22 2.06
CA ARG A 267 9.18 -15.40 1.73
C ARG A 267 10.09 -14.56 2.61
N ARG A 268 9.68 -13.37 2.98
CA ARG A 268 10.48 -12.46 3.81
C ARG A 268 10.45 -12.77 5.28
N THR A 269 9.36 -13.31 5.80
CA THR A 269 9.13 -13.42 7.25
C THR A 269 9.20 -14.85 7.77
N VAL A 270 8.72 -15.81 7.01
CA VAL A 270 8.54 -17.20 7.45
C VAL A 270 9.47 -18.16 6.70
N TYR A 271 9.41 -18.12 5.37
CA TYR A 271 10.19 -19.01 4.53
C TYR A 271 11.65 -18.55 4.50
N ARG A 272 12.41 -19.01 5.48
CA ARG A 272 13.88 -18.92 5.45
C ARG A 272 14.40 -20.16 4.77
N GLU A 273 15.15 -20.00 3.67
CA GLU A 273 15.99 -21.09 3.21
C GLU A 273 16.89 -21.51 4.37
N ASN A 274 17.05 -22.82 4.57
CA ASN A 274 18.15 -23.35 5.34
C ASN A 274 19.43 -22.91 4.61
N LEU A 275 19.92 -21.72 4.95
CA LEU A 275 21.22 -21.21 4.55
C LEU A 275 22.31 -21.90 5.35
#